data_7885846afcc9345617977519d3221fac
#
_entry.id   7885846afcc9345617977519d3221fac
#
_cell.length_a   1.000
_cell.length_b   1.000
_cell.length_c   1.000
_cell.angle_alpha   90.00
_cell.angle_beta   90.00
_cell.angle_gamma   90.00
#
_symmetry.space_group_name_H-M   'P 1'
#
loop_
_entity.id
_entity.type
_entity.pdbx_description
1 polymer ?
#
loop_
_entity_poly.entity_id
_entity_poly.type
_entity_poly.pdbx_seq_one_letter_code
_entity_poly.pdbx_strand_id
1 'polypeptide(L)'
;MKRISIFLGTIIFLLTLTAAAQENRSEVSVQGAGMFTQSSSGNGTTHSATETGGLLATYRYHLNHWISVEGAYGYDLNSQKYLSSGAFRIQSRMNQVTGDLVLRLPSRPSSRLSPYVLAGGGALLFDPTGSLSDTVFGAQSQTKGVFVYGAGFNYAIRKRVSLRVEYRGLVYGTPDFGLSGLQTNSITHTAQPSVGLAFRF
;
A
#
# COMPACT_ATOMS: atom_id res chain seq x y z
N MET A 1 20.21 13.17 10.61
CA MET A 1 18.77 13.15 11.00
C MET A 1 18.08 14.52 10.95
N LYS A 2 18.64 15.62 11.47
CA LYS A 2 17.98 16.97 11.45
C LYS A 2 17.65 17.52 10.04
N ARG A 3 18.45 17.23 9.02
CA ARG A 3 18.22 17.72 7.63
C ARG A 3 17.02 17.07 6.94
N ILE A 4 16.72 15.80 7.23
CA ILE A 4 15.57 15.07 6.65
C ILE A 4 14.25 15.61 7.24
N SER A 5 14.24 15.93 8.55
CA SER A 5 13.05 16.49 9.21
C SER A 5 12.66 17.87 8.68
N ILE A 6 13.66 18.71 8.32
CA ILE A 6 13.42 20.04 7.73
C ILE A 6 12.85 19.90 6.31
N PHE A 7 13.38 18.95 5.51
CA PHE A 7 12.90 18.70 4.16
C PHE A 7 11.45 18.18 4.15
N LEU A 8 11.13 17.26 5.05
CA LEU A 8 9.78 16.73 5.21
C LEU A 8 8.79 17.81 5.66
N GLY A 9 9.19 18.66 6.61
CA GLY A 9 8.39 19.81 7.08
C GLY A 9 8.13 20.84 5.97
N THR A 10 9.12 21.12 5.12
CA THR A 10 8.98 22.06 4.00
C THR A 10 8.06 21.51 2.91
N ILE A 11 8.14 20.22 2.61
CA ILE A 11 7.24 19.57 1.64
C ILE A 11 5.79 19.58 2.13
N ILE A 12 5.55 19.28 3.41
CA ILE A 12 4.21 19.33 4.02
C ILE A 12 3.68 20.77 4.00
N PHE A 13 4.50 21.77 4.30
CA PHE A 13 4.12 23.19 4.30
C PHE A 13 3.80 23.69 2.88
N LEU A 14 4.59 23.30 1.86
CA LEU A 14 4.32 23.63 0.46
C LEU A 14 3.03 22.99 -0.06
N LEU A 15 2.73 21.74 0.34
CA LEU A 15 1.47 21.07 0.00
C LEU A 15 0.24 21.76 0.62
N THR A 16 0.37 22.38 1.80
CA THR A 16 -0.74 23.11 2.43
C THR A 16 -1.03 24.45 1.76
N LEU A 17 -0.03 25.14 1.20
CA LEU A 17 -0.22 26.42 0.52
C LEU A 17 -0.95 26.29 -0.84
N THR A 18 -0.71 25.21 -1.56
CA THR A 18 -1.42 24.95 -2.84
C THR A 18 -2.84 24.44 -2.65
N ALA A 19 -3.14 23.83 -1.52
CA ALA A 19 -4.45 23.29 -1.19
C ALA A 19 -5.52 24.38 -0.98
N ALA A 20 -5.13 25.57 -0.52
CA ALA A 20 -6.05 26.68 -0.28
C ALA A 20 -6.64 27.31 -1.56
N ALA A 21 -6.06 27.03 -2.74
CA ALA A 21 -6.46 27.64 -4.01
C ALA A 21 -7.40 26.78 -4.87
N GLN A 22 -7.69 25.52 -4.48
CA GLN A 22 -8.47 24.58 -5.29
C GLN A 22 -9.61 23.97 -4.47
N GLU A 23 -10.73 24.67 -4.39
CA GLU A 23 -11.92 24.20 -3.67
C GLU A 23 -12.33 22.80 -4.11
N ASN A 24 -12.29 21.84 -3.16
CA ASN A 24 -12.80 20.48 -3.27
C ASN A 24 -12.11 19.52 -4.28
N ARG A 25 -10.91 19.81 -4.77
CA ARG A 25 -10.19 18.90 -5.69
C ARG A 25 -9.21 17.95 -5.01
N SER A 26 -8.85 18.25 -3.79
CA SER A 26 -7.86 17.48 -3.03
C SER A 26 -8.53 16.69 -1.92
N GLU A 27 -8.08 15.44 -1.73
CA GLU A 27 -8.58 14.55 -0.69
C GLU A 27 -7.41 13.77 -0.08
N VAL A 28 -7.30 13.78 1.24
CA VAL A 28 -6.33 12.98 2.01
C VAL A 28 -7.09 11.91 2.77
N SER A 29 -6.56 10.69 2.83
CA SER A 29 -7.12 9.67 3.70
C SER A 29 -6.06 8.99 4.56
N VAL A 30 -6.50 8.49 5.73
CA VAL A 30 -5.74 7.59 6.60
C VAL A 30 -6.63 6.41 6.92
N GLN A 31 -6.09 5.21 6.70
CA GLN A 31 -6.82 3.95 6.79
C GLN A 31 -6.01 2.92 7.55
N GLY A 32 -6.68 2.10 8.36
CA GLY A 32 -6.14 0.83 8.82
C GLY A 32 -6.28 -0.20 7.70
N ALA A 33 -5.22 -0.94 7.40
CA ALA A 33 -5.19 -1.95 6.35
C ALA A 33 -4.81 -3.32 6.92
N GLY A 34 -5.44 -4.38 6.41
CA GLY A 34 -5.00 -5.76 6.61
C GLY A 34 -4.21 -6.22 5.39
N MET A 35 -3.22 -7.08 5.59
CA MET A 35 -2.42 -7.68 4.51
C MET A 35 -2.58 -9.19 4.54
N PHE A 36 -3.15 -9.75 3.50
CA PHE A 36 -3.40 -11.19 3.33
C PHE A 36 -2.67 -11.68 2.09
N THR A 37 -1.48 -12.25 2.28
CA THR A 37 -0.63 -12.68 1.18
C THR A 37 -0.90 -14.14 0.86
N GLN A 38 -1.22 -14.42 -0.39
CA GLN A 38 -1.39 -15.77 -0.89
C GLN A 38 -0.05 -16.51 -0.92
N SER A 39 -0.04 -17.77 -0.46
CA SER A 39 1.14 -18.61 -0.56
C SER A 39 1.50 -18.88 -2.02
N SER A 40 2.78 -18.78 -2.34
CA SER A 40 3.31 -19.08 -3.67
C SER A 40 4.39 -20.15 -3.57
N SER A 41 4.44 -21.04 -4.55
CA SER A 41 5.41 -22.14 -4.58
C SER A 41 6.16 -22.14 -5.91
N GLY A 42 7.45 -22.40 -5.87
CA GLY A 42 8.32 -22.53 -7.04
C GLY A 42 9.67 -23.12 -6.65
N ASN A 43 10.31 -23.83 -7.56
CA ASN A 43 11.64 -24.43 -7.37
C ASN A 43 11.80 -25.25 -6.08
N GLY A 44 10.73 -25.97 -5.65
CA GLY A 44 10.75 -26.77 -4.42
C GLY A 44 10.66 -25.99 -3.12
N THR A 45 10.46 -24.68 -3.18
CA THR A 45 10.28 -23.79 -2.04
C THR A 45 8.85 -23.26 -1.99
N THR A 46 8.22 -23.30 -0.82
CA THR A 46 6.93 -22.68 -0.56
C THR A 46 7.14 -21.42 0.24
N HIS A 47 6.68 -20.31 -0.31
CA HIS A 47 6.67 -19.00 0.32
C HIS A 47 5.28 -18.70 0.88
N SER A 48 5.21 -18.32 2.16
CA SER A 48 4.01 -17.78 2.77
C SER A 48 4.35 -16.58 3.64
N ALA A 49 3.51 -15.55 3.59
CA ALA A 49 3.64 -14.41 4.48
C ALA A 49 2.61 -14.50 5.61
N THR A 50 2.94 -13.91 6.75
CA THR A 50 2.00 -13.81 7.87
C THR A 50 0.94 -12.75 7.55
N GLU A 51 -0.29 -12.99 7.97
CA GLU A 51 -1.32 -11.97 7.97
C GLU A 51 -0.94 -10.87 8.96
N THR A 52 -0.96 -9.62 8.51
CA THR A 52 -0.56 -8.48 9.34
C THR A 52 -1.49 -7.29 9.13
N GLY A 53 -1.46 -6.37 10.09
CA GLY A 53 -2.11 -5.07 9.96
C GLY A 53 -1.09 -3.97 9.73
N GLY A 54 -1.52 -2.93 9.04
CA GLY A 54 -0.71 -1.77 8.73
C GLY A 54 -1.54 -0.49 8.60
N LEU A 55 -0.86 0.56 8.17
CA LEU A 55 -1.46 1.86 7.89
C LEU A 55 -1.30 2.19 6.42
N LEU A 56 -2.35 2.77 5.82
CA LEU A 56 -2.36 3.27 4.45
C LEU A 56 -2.78 4.74 4.47
N ALA A 57 -1.89 5.61 4.02
CA ALA A 57 -2.16 7.03 3.80
C ALA A 57 -2.25 7.31 2.31
N THR A 58 -3.27 8.05 1.86
CA THR A 58 -3.41 8.39 0.44
C THR A 58 -3.67 9.88 0.25
N TYR A 59 -3.18 10.39 -0.89
CA TYR A 59 -3.54 11.70 -1.41
C TYR A 59 -4.14 11.54 -2.79
N ARG A 60 -5.39 11.99 -2.96
CA ARG A 60 -6.15 11.90 -4.21
C ARG A 60 -6.45 13.28 -4.76
N TYR A 61 -6.10 13.50 -6.01
CA TYR A 61 -6.41 14.72 -6.75
C TYR A 61 -7.46 14.45 -7.82
N HIS A 62 -8.59 15.14 -7.76
CA HIS A 62 -9.70 14.99 -8.69
C HIS A 62 -9.45 15.83 -9.94
N LEU A 63 -9.07 15.17 -11.06
CA LEU A 63 -8.89 15.82 -12.36
C LEU A 63 -10.22 16.33 -12.91
N ASN A 64 -11.25 15.50 -12.79
CA ASN A 64 -12.63 15.83 -13.16
C ASN A 64 -13.61 15.02 -12.29
N HIS A 65 -14.91 15.05 -12.66
CA HIS A 65 -15.96 14.37 -11.90
C HIS A 65 -15.79 12.83 -11.85
N TRP A 66 -15.15 12.24 -12.86
CA TRP A 66 -15.03 10.79 -13.02
C TRP A 66 -13.63 10.26 -12.74
N ILE A 67 -12.60 11.07 -12.98
CA ILE A 67 -11.19 10.63 -12.99
C ILE A 67 -10.43 11.38 -11.91
N SER A 68 -9.65 10.62 -11.16
CA SER A 68 -8.71 11.15 -10.16
C SER A 68 -7.38 10.40 -10.25
N VAL A 69 -6.31 11.06 -9.82
CA VAL A 69 -5.01 10.43 -9.58
C VAL A 69 -4.79 10.34 -8.08
N GLU A 70 -4.20 9.24 -7.64
CA GLU A 70 -3.94 8.99 -6.22
C GLU A 70 -2.50 8.56 -6.02
N GLY A 71 -1.82 9.16 -5.04
CA GLY A 71 -0.59 8.64 -4.48
C GLY A 71 -0.89 7.96 -3.15
N ALA A 72 -0.32 6.79 -2.93
CA ALA A 72 -0.52 6.03 -1.70
C ALA A 72 0.80 5.63 -1.06
N TYR A 73 0.86 5.72 0.27
CA TYR A 73 1.94 5.22 1.11
C TYR A 73 1.39 4.25 2.14
N GLY A 74 1.89 3.03 2.13
CA GLY A 74 1.57 1.97 3.09
C GLY A 74 2.76 1.60 3.95
N TYR A 75 2.51 1.27 5.21
CA TYR A 75 3.50 0.76 6.15
C TYR A 75 2.95 -0.45 6.90
N ASP A 76 3.66 -1.57 6.79
CA ASP A 76 3.29 -2.84 7.40
C ASP A 76 4.49 -3.54 8.03
N LEU A 77 4.24 -4.27 9.12
CA LEU A 77 5.17 -5.22 9.70
C LEU A 77 4.79 -6.62 9.25
N ASN A 78 5.60 -7.25 8.41
CA ASN A 78 5.32 -8.56 7.84
C ASN A 78 6.42 -9.56 8.20
N SER A 79 6.03 -10.84 8.34
CA SER A 79 6.98 -11.95 8.47
C SER A 79 6.84 -12.88 7.28
N GLN A 80 7.93 -13.02 6.53
CA GLN A 80 8.02 -13.93 5.40
C GLN A 80 8.50 -15.30 5.90
N LYS A 81 7.77 -16.37 5.58
CA LYS A 81 8.13 -17.75 5.89
C LYS A 81 8.47 -18.49 4.62
N TYR A 82 9.62 -19.14 4.60
CA TYR A 82 10.05 -19.99 3.51
C TYR A 82 10.17 -21.42 4.02
N LEU A 83 9.46 -22.35 3.39
CA LEU A 83 9.63 -23.78 3.60
C LEU A 83 10.43 -24.36 2.43
N SER A 84 11.67 -24.70 2.69
CA SER A 84 12.57 -25.47 1.83
C SER A 84 13.05 -26.68 2.63
N SER A 85 14.25 -27.19 2.42
CA SER A 85 14.88 -28.22 3.26
C SER A 85 15.08 -27.82 4.74
N GLY A 86 14.74 -26.58 5.11
CA GLY A 86 14.63 -26.03 6.47
C GLY A 86 13.58 -24.94 6.50
N ALA A 87 12.95 -24.69 7.65
CA ALA A 87 12.02 -23.60 7.85
C ALA A 87 12.81 -22.32 8.16
N PHE A 88 12.77 -21.35 7.26
CA PHE A 88 13.37 -20.03 7.47
C PHE A 88 12.27 -18.99 7.66
N ARG A 89 12.46 -18.09 8.63
CA ARG A 89 11.57 -16.97 8.88
C ARG A 89 12.36 -15.66 8.78
N ILE A 90 11.89 -14.76 7.94
CA ILE A 90 12.47 -13.42 7.79
C ILE A 90 11.40 -12.42 8.21
N GLN A 91 11.62 -11.68 9.30
CA GLN A 91 10.80 -10.52 9.62
C GLN A 91 11.25 -9.35 8.76
N SER A 92 10.31 -8.67 8.12
CA SER A 92 10.59 -7.49 7.32
C SER A 92 9.56 -6.39 7.56
N ARG A 93 10.02 -5.16 7.49
CA ARG A 93 9.15 -4.01 7.29
C ARG A 93 8.86 -3.89 5.82
N MET A 94 7.61 -3.69 5.48
CA MET A 94 7.21 -3.42 4.11
C MET A 94 6.73 -1.98 4.01
N ASN A 95 7.38 -1.20 3.16
CA ASN A 95 6.94 0.12 2.77
C ASN A 95 6.41 0.05 1.34
N GLN A 96 5.21 0.56 1.13
CA GLN A 96 4.53 0.61 -0.16
C GLN A 96 4.47 2.06 -0.63
N VAL A 97 4.86 2.31 -1.88
CA VAL A 97 4.66 3.60 -2.55
C VAL A 97 4.02 3.32 -3.90
N THR A 98 2.81 3.81 -4.13
CA THR A 98 2.08 3.58 -5.39
C THR A 98 1.47 4.87 -5.94
N GLY A 99 1.27 4.87 -7.25
CA GLY A 99 0.51 5.88 -7.98
C GLY A 99 -0.60 5.20 -8.77
N ASP A 100 -1.84 5.65 -8.56
CA ASP A 100 -3.02 4.96 -9.04
C ASP A 100 -3.95 5.93 -9.80
N LEU A 101 -4.56 5.43 -10.86
CA LEU A 101 -5.67 6.07 -11.54
C LEU A 101 -6.98 5.58 -10.90
N VAL A 102 -7.83 6.50 -10.49
CA VAL A 102 -9.10 6.21 -9.82
C VAL A 102 -10.26 6.66 -10.70
N LEU A 103 -11.15 5.73 -11.02
CA LEU A 103 -12.35 5.97 -11.80
C LEU A 103 -13.57 5.87 -10.89
N ARG A 104 -14.30 6.99 -10.73
CA ARG A 104 -15.54 7.03 -9.99
C ARG A 104 -16.67 6.40 -10.82
N LEU A 105 -17.42 5.51 -10.20
CA LEU A 105 -18.58 4.90 -10.83
C LEU A 105 -19.83 5.77 -10.66
N PRO A 106 -20.79 5.69 -11.59
CA PRO A 106 -22.05 6.39 -11.48
C PRO A 106 -22.78 6.02 -10.19
N SER A 107 -23.26 7.05 -9.47
CA SER A 107 -24.11 6.87 -8.30
C SER A 107 -25.30 7.85 -8.38
N ARG A 108 -26.38 7.53 -7.69
CA ARG A 108 -27.56 8.41 -7.65
C ARG A 108 -27.17 9.78 -7.05
N PRO A 109 -27.67 10.91 -7.57
CA PRO A 109 -27.29 12.25 -7.10
C PRO A 109 -27.53 12.48 -5.60
N SER A 110 -28.52 11.82 -5.01
CA SER A 110 -28.84 11.88 -3.58
C SER A 110 -28.08 10.85 -2.74
N SER A 111 -27.27 10.00 -3.34
CA SER A 111 -26.53 8.95 -2.62
C SER A 111 -25.35 9.55 -1.85
N ARG A 112 -25.22 9.16 -0.59
CA ARG A 112 -24.02 9.42 0.21
C ARG A 112 -22.85 8.49 -0.13
N LEU A 113 -23.11 7.47 -0.98
CA LEU A 113 -22.14 6.47 -1.39
C LEU A 113 -21.55 6.83 -2.75
N SER A 114 -20.23 6.87 -2.83
CA SER A 114 -19.48 7.14 -4.05
C SER A 114 -18.53 5.96 -4.34
N PRO A 115 -18.98 4.98 -5.12
CA PRO A 115 -18.14 3.84 -5.49
C PRO A 115 -17.10 4.23 -6.53
N TYR A 116 -15.97 3.51 -6.54
CA TYR A 116 -14.90 3.71 -7.50
C TYR A 116 -14.10 2.42 -7.71
N VAL A 117 -13.35 2.39 -8.79
CA VAL A 117 -12.32 1.40 -9.08
C VAL A 117 -10.98 2.10 -9.26
N LEU A 118 -9.89 1.39 -9.02
CA LEU A 118 -8.55 1.93 -9.20
C LEU A 118 -7.63 0.90 -9.85
N ALA A 119 -6.63 1.42 -10.57
CA ALA A 119 -5.52 0.63 -11.08
C ALA A 119 -4.28 1.51 -11.18
N GLY A 120 -3.13 0.92 -10.91
CA GLY A 120 -1.87 1.64 -10.92
C GLY A 120 -0.67 0.76 -10.67
N GLY A 121 0.39 1.36 -10.19
CA GLY A 121 1.61 0.64 -9.88
C GLY A 121 2.56 1.45 -9.02
N GLY A 122 3.63 0.82 -8.60
CA GLY A 122 4.62 1.43 -7.73
C GLY A 122 5.71 0.47 -7.31
N ALA A 123 6.18 0.64 -6.09
CA ALA A 123 7.24 -0.15 -5.51
C ALA A 123 6.90 -0.60 -4.08
N LEU A 124 7.30 -1.82 -3.76
CA LEU A 124 7.32 -2.38 -2.42
C LEU A 124 8.78 -2.49 -1.97
N LEU A 125 9.09 -1.88 -0.85
CA LEU A 125 10.42 -1.93 -0.23
C LEU A 125 10.34 -2.85 0.98
N PHE A 126 11.11 -3.94 0.94
CA PHE A 126 11.21 -4.93 2.01
C PHE A 126 12.52 -4.72 2.75
N ASP A 127 12.44 -4.32 4.01
CA ASP A 127 13.60 -4.14 4.88
C ASP A 127 13.60 -5.25 5.96
N PRO A 128 14.53 -6.22 5.90
CA PRO A 128 14.67 -7.25 6.93
C PRO A 128 14.90 -6.60 8.30
N THR A 129 14.06 -6.95 9.28
CA THR A 129 14.20 -6.52 10.67
C THR A 129 14.21 -7.77 11.52
N GLY A 130 15.38 -8.28 11.90
CA GLY A 130 15.45 -9.46 12.72
C GLY A 130 16.34 -9.26 13.94
N SER A 131 15.96 -9.85 15.09
CA SER A 131 16.91 -10.19 16.12
C SER A 131 17.78 -11.36 15.61
N LEU A 132 19.02 -11.41 16.06
CA LEU A 132 20.07 -12.37 15.62
C LEU A 132 19.67 -13.86 15.63
N SER A 133 18.58 -14.24 16.29
CA SER A 133 18.10 -15.62 16.41
C SER A 133 17.15 -16.10 15.32
N ASP A 134 16.48 -15.17 14.58
CA ASP A 134 15.41 -15.52 13.66
C ASP A 134 15.66 -15.04 12.21
N THR A 135 16.78 -14.36 11.96
CA THR A 135 17.10 -13.79 10.64
C THR A 135 18.16 -14.64 9.95
N VAL A 136 17.92 -14.99 8.70
CA VAL A 136 18.91 -15.64 7.85
C VAL A 136 20.06 -14.66 7.62
N PHE A 137 21.29 -15.06 7.97
CA PHE A 137 22.50 -14.27 7.73
C PHE A 137 22.61 -13.94 6.23
N GLY A 138 22.74 -12.64 5.91
CA GLY A 138 22.92 -12.16 4.53
C GLY A 138 21.65 -11.70 3.82
N ALA A 139 20.47 -11.65 4.49
CA ALA A 139 19.26 -11.06 3.92
C ALA A 139 19.45 -9.56 3.68
N GLN A 140 19.23 -9.12 2.45
CA GLN A 140 19.37 -7.72 2.01
C GLN A 140 18.02 -7.06 1.79
N SER A 141 17.95 -5.75 1.99
CA SER A 141 16.77 -4.96 1.60
C SER A 141 16.51 -5.12 0.11
N GLN A 142 15.24 -5.28 -0.25
CA GLN A 142 14.85 -5.53 -1.64
C GLN A 142 13.67 -4.66 -2.04
N THR A 143 13.74 -4.11 -3.25
CA THR A 143 12.65 -3.37 -3.88
C THR A 143 12.05 -4.20 -5.00
N LYS A 144 10.74 -4.36 -5.00
CA LYS A 144 9.97 -5.04 -6.07
C LYS A 144 8.96 -4.07 -6.66
N GLY A 145 8.87 -4.06 -7.99
CA GLY A 145 7.77 -3.39 -8.69
C GLY A 145 6.44 -4.08 -8.38
N VAL A 146 5.39 -3.30 -8.21
CA VAL A 146 4.04 -3.79 -7.91
C VAL A 146 3.03 -3.22 -8.90
N PHE A 147 2.13 -4.07 -9.38
CA PHE A 147 0.90 -3.67 -10.01
C PHE A 147 -0.22 -3.67 -8.98
N VAL A 148 -1.04 -2.61 -8.97
CA VAL A 148 -2.14 -2.41 -8.03
C VAL A 148 -3.44 -2.34 -8.80
N TYR A 149 -4.46 -3.01 -8.30
CA TYR A 149 -5.83 -2.85 -8.75
C TYR A 149 -6.77 -2.90 -7.55
N GLY A 150 -7.95 -2.31 -7.67
CA GLY A 150 -8.85 -2.32 -6.53
C GLY A 150 -10.19 -1.69 -6.80
N ALA A 151 -11.02 -1.75 -5.77
CA ALA A 151 -12.31 -1.11 -5.73
C ALA A 151 -12.62 -0.64 -4.32
N GLY A 152 -13.43 0.39 -4.21
CA GLY A 152 -13.83 0.93 -2.93
C GLY A 152 -15.03 1.85 -3.03
N PHE A 153 -15.37 2.41 -1.89
CA PHE A 153 -16.38 3.46 -1.83
C PHE A 153 -16.08 4.45 -0.72
N ASN A 154 -16.47 5.69 -0.95
CA ASN A 154 -16.53 6.72 0.07
C ASN A 154 -17.98 6.89 0.51
N TYR A 155 -18.26 6.83 1.83
CA TYR A 155 -19.53 7.14 2.43
C TYR A 155 -19.47 8.52 3.09
N ALA A 156 -20.19 9.51 2.57
CA ALA A 156 -20.17 10.87 3.06
C ALA A 156 -20.83 10.96 4.45
N ILE A 157 -20.01 11.23 5.48
CA ILE A 157 -20.47 11.49 6.85
C ILE A 157 -20.85 12.98 6.99
N ARG A 158 -19.98 13.85 6.48
CA ARG A 158 -20.15 15.31 6.44
C ARG A 158 -19.69 15.87 5.09
N LYS A 159 -19.89 17.17 4.85
CA LYS A 159 -19.52 17.83 3.58
C LYS A 159 -18.06 17.60 3.17
N ARG A 160 -17.13 17.49 4.12
CA ARG A 160 -15.69 17.33 3.88
C ARG A 160 -15.10 16.02 4.42
N VAL A 161 -15.89 15.21 5.14
CA VAL A 161 -15.42 13.97 5.79
C VAL A 161 -16.22 12.80 5.28
N SER A 162 -15.55 11.76 4.83
CA SER A 162 -16.15 10.49 4.43
C SER A 162 -15.45 9.31 5.09
N LEU A 163 -16.21 8.25 5.34
CA LEU A 163 -15.68 6.92 5.60
C LEU A 163 -15.27 6.31 4.28
N ARG A 164 -14.03 5.82 4.20
CA ARG A 164 -13.52 5.09 3.04
C ARG A 164 -13.40 3.63 3.39
N VAL A 165 -13.92 2.77 2.53
CA VAL A 165 -13.68 1.33 2.55
C VAL A 165 -13.12 0.96 1.19
N GLU A 166 -11.97 0.28 1.19
CA GLU A 166 -11.24 -0.01 -0.04
C GLU A 166 -10.63 -1.40 0.03
N TYR A 167 -10.59 -2.07 -1.11
CA TYR A 167 -9.85 -3.29 -1.34
C TYR A 167 -8.81 -3.03 -2.42
N ARG A 168 -7.55 -3.38 -2.17
CA ARG A 168 -6.46 -3.37 -3.13
C ARG A 168 -5.92 -4.78 -3.31
N GLY A 169 -5.68 -5.17 -4.55
CA GLY A 169 -4.89 -6.34 -4.92
C GLY A 169 -3.50 -5.88 -5.35
N LEU A 170 -2.47 -6.38 -4.68
CA LEU A 170 -1.07 -6.11 -4.96
C LEU A 170 -0.47 -7.32 -5.65
N VAL A 171 0.03 -7.16 -6.89
CA VAL A 171 0.65 -8.21 -7.69
C VAL A 171 2.11 -7.85 -7.93
N TYR A 172 3.02 -8.68 -7.43
CA TYR A 172 4.46 -8.42 -7.50
C TYR A 172 5.27 -9.72 -7.54
N GLY A 173 6.54 -9.63 -7.96
CA GLY A 173 7.46 -10.76 -7.91
C GLY A 173 7.86 -11.09 -6.47
N THR A 174 7.82 -12.38 -6.11
CA THR A 174 8.20 -12.85 -4.77
C THR A 174 9.60 -12.35 -4.38
N PRO A 175 9.78 -11.73 -3.21
CA PRO A 175 11.09 -11.29 -2.74
C PRO A 175 11.98 -12.51 -2.41
N ASP A 176 13.25 -12.48 -2.80
CA ASP A 176 14.26 -13.50 -2.51
C ASP A 176 15.38 -13.00 -1.59
N PHE A 177 15.36 -11.72 -1.22
CA PHE A 177 16.33 -11.04 -0.35
C PHE A 177 17.80 -11.25 -0.75
N GLY A 178 18.06 -11.50 -2.05
CA GLY A 178 19.41 -11.78 -2.59
C GLY A 178 19.93 -13.18 -2.32
N LEU A 179 19.11 -14.09 -1.80
CA LEU A 179 19.47 -15.46 -1.48
C LEU A 179 19.03 -16.41 -2.60
N SER A 180 19.98 -17.00 -3.33
CA SER A 180 19.69 -17.90 -4.46
C SER A 180 18.83 -19.11 -4.09
N GLY A 181 18.92 -19.59 -2.86
CA GLY A 181 18.09 -20.69 -2.33
C GLY A 181 16.63 -20.32 -2.07
N LEU A 182 16.27 -19.04 -2.10
CA LEU A 182 14.90 -18.53 -1.87
C LEU A 182 14.22 -18.05 -3.16
N GLN A 183 14.88 -18.20 -4.31
CA GLN A 183 14.32 -17.78 -5.61
C GLN A 183 13.20 -18.73 -6.04
N THR A 184 11.96 -18.27 -5.92
CA THR A 184 10.78 -19.01 -6.39
C THR A 184 10.42 -18.70 -7.83
N ASN A 185 10.91 -17.57 -8.39
CA ASN A 185 10.51 -17.02 -9.72
C ASN A 185 8.99 -16.97 -9.91
N SER A 186 8.24 -16.80 -8.83
CA SER A 186 6.78 -16.78 -8.85
C SER A 186 6.23 -15.38 -8.63
N ILE A 187 4.97 -15.20 -9.01
CA ILE A 187 4.21 -13.98 -8.74
C ILE A 187 3.43 -14.18 -7.44
N THR A 188 3.51 -13.20 -6.57
CA THR A 188 2.77 -13.16 -5.31
C THR A 188 1.61 -12.19 -5.43
N HIS A 189 0.47 -12.57 -4.91
CA HIS A 189 -0.72 -11.75 -4.80
C HIS A 189 -1.02 -11.49 -3.32
N THR A 190 -1.18 -10.21 -2.97
CA THR A 190 -1.57 -9.79 -1.63
C THR A 190 -2.88 -9.03 -1.69
N ALA A 191 -3.85 -9.46 -0.90
CA ALA A 191 -5.10 -8.75 -0.67
C ALA A 191 -4.91 -7.74 0.46
N GLN A 192 -5.27 -6.48 0.21
CA GLN A 192 -5.15 -5.37 1.16
C GLN A 192 -6.51 -4.69 1.35
N PRO A 193 -7.45 -5.27 2.14
CA PRO A 193 -8.63 -4.54 2.59
C PRO A 193 -8.22 -3.43 3.55
N SER A 194 -8.89 -2.28 3.45
CA SER A 194 -8.64 -1.14 4.32
C SER A 194 -9.91 -0.37 4.63
N VAL A 195 -9.91 0.29 5.79
CA VAL A 195 -10.98 1.17 6.24
C VAL A 195 -10.41 2.37 6.98
N GLY A 196 -10.98 3.55 6.75
CA GLY A 196 -10.50 4.77 7.39
C GLY A 196 -11.31 6.01 7.03
N LEU A 197 -10.75 7.15 7.32
CA LEU A 197 -11.37 8.44 7.07
C LEU A 197 -10.66 9.17 5.93
N ALA A 198 -11.45 9.81 5.07
CA ALA A 198 -10.99 10.69 4.03
C ALA A 198 -11.52 12.11 4.26
N PHE A 199 -10.65 13.09 4.07
CA PHE A 199 -10.93 14.50 4.21
C PHE A 199 -10.68 15.21 2.88
N ARG A 200 -11.69 15.92 2.38
CA ARG A 200 -11.66 16.69 1.13
C ARG A 200 -11.56 18.19 1.39
N PHE A 201 -10.71 18.88 0.66
CA PHE A 201 -10.45 20.31 0.77
C PHE A 201 -10.14 20.94 -0.58
#